data_6a365ffee7c9cd96f2a05a064d10c7b8
#
_entry.id   6a365ffee7c9cd96f2a05a064d10c7b8
#
_cell.length_a   1.000
_cell.length_b   1.000
_cell.length_c   1.000
_cell.angle_alpha   90.00
_cell.angle_beta   90.00
_cell.angle_gamma   90.00
#
_symmetry.space_group_name_H-M   'P 1'
#
loop_
_entity.id
_entity.type
_entity.pdbx_description
1 polymer ?
#
loop_
_entity_poly.entity_id
_entity_poly.type
_entity_poly.pdbx_seq_one_letter_code
_entity_poly.pdbx_strand_id
1 'polypeptide(L)'
;MFPPCNVPVSNMIAQSHPFGQRYAFVVVGVIFLCLLVAAGLRSAPAVMMLPLENSFGWRRDIISLAAGVGILLYGLTGPFAAALMERIGLRRTLLASLVVMSGSTALSLLMTKPWHLFITWGVFSGIGSGAVASVLGATIVNRWFKTNRGLVMGLMSASSASGMLVFLPLIAALAQSGGWQPVVTAVAIATAALIPVVWLLVPERPASIGMVRYGAEADDVPPTSPASQGNFLAHTLNTLRRAAGTRVFWYLFATFFVCGFTTNGLVGTHLIAFCGDMGIGEVQAAGLLSMMGIFDLIGTTLSGWLTDRYDPRKLLGVYYGIRGLSLIYLPYSGFSATSLIIFAVLYGLDWIATVPPTLRLANEAFGDRSGPIVFGWIVAGHQIGAATAAAFGGTMRELQGNYELAFLIAGMTAIAAACISLLINTSKPAFEPEPQAA
;
A
#
# COMPACT_ATOMS: atom_id res chain seq x y z
N MET A 1 23.44 -60.84 2.11
CA MET A 1 23.65 -59.81 3.15
C MET A 1 24.31 -58.62 2.47
N PHE A 2 23.50 -57.66 1.99
CA PHE A 2 24.00 -56.43 1.33
C PHE A 2 24.03 -55.33 2.38
N PRO A 3 25.09 -54.49 2.48
CA PRO A 3 25.13 -53.38 3.40
C PRO A 3 24.16 -52.25 2.93
N PRO A 4 23.50 -51.54 3.84
CA PRO A 4 22.67 -50.41 3.46
C PRO A 4 23.57 -49.25 3.01
N CYS A 5 23.39 -48.77 1.77
CA CYS A 5 23.95 -47.54 1.29
C CYS A 5 23.28 -46.37 2.03
N ASN A 6 23.86 -45.92 3.12
CA ASN A 6 23.55 -44.66 3.76
C ASN A 6 24.23 -43.53 2.97
N VAL A 7 23.65 -43.11 1.86
CA VAL A 7 23.95 -41.80 1.26
C VAL A 7 23.14 -40.78 2.00
N PRO A 8 23.74 -39.79 2.70
CA PRO A 8 22.98 -38.78 3.40
C PRO A 8 22.18 -37.98 2.37
N VAL A 9 20.86 -37.90 2.59
CA VAL A 9 19.88 -37.20 1.75
C VAL A 9 20.25 -35.72 1.57
N SER A 10 21.07 -35.16 2.47
CA SER A 10 21.58 -33.78 2.44
C SER A 10 22.37 -33.39 1.19
N ASN A 11 23.09 -34.38 0.58
CA ASN A 11 23.94 -34.10 -0.60
C ASN A 11 23.18 -34.17 -1.95
N MET A 12 21.98 -34.72 -2.00
CA MET A 12 21.20 -34.83 -3.23
C MET A 12 20.34 -33.57 -3.52
N ILE A 13 20.01 -32.74 -2.50
CA ILE A 13 19.08 -31.61 -2.64
C ILE A 13 19.81 -30.32 -3.05
N ALA A 14 21.10 -30.17 -2.81
CA ALA A 14 21.84 -28.92 -3.03
C ALA A 14 22.31 -28.69 -4.49
N GLN A 15 22.16 -29.65 -5.39
CA GLN A 15 22.78 -29.58 -6.72
C GLN A 15 21.83 -29.39 -7.92
N SER A 16 20.52 -29.23 -7.73
CA SER A 16 19.55 -29.31 -8.84
C SER A 16 19.19 -28.01 -9.53
N HIS A 17 19.58 -26.84 -9.03
CA HIS A 17 19.24 -25.56 -9.66
C HIS A 17 20.49 -24.74 -10.02
N PRO A 18 20.62 -24.23 -11.27
CA PRO A 18 21.82 -23.53 -11.74
C PRO A 18 22.18 -22.26 -10.96
N PHE A 19 21.23 -21.66 -10.27
CA PHE A 19 21.43 -20.43 -9.47
C PHE A 19 21.60 -20.69 -7.96
N GLY A 20 21.45 -21.92 -7.47
CA GLY A 20 21.53 -22.23 -6.04
C GLY A 20 20.61 -21.32 -5.20
N GLN A 21 20.95 -21.06 -3.94
CA GLN A 21 20.17 -20.20 -3.04
C GLN A 21 19.94 -18.77 -3.58
N ARG A 22 20.76 -18.30 -4.53
CA ARG A 22 20.62 -16.97 -5.15
C ARG A 22 19.35 -16.82 -5.98
N TYR A 23 18.67 -17.91 -6.34
CA TYR A 23 17.37 -17.85 -7.03
C TYR A 23 16.32 -17.10 -6.23
N ALA A 24 16.43 -17.03 -4.90
CA ALA A 24 15.59 -16.21 -4.05
C ALA A 24 15.55 -14.73 -4.49
N PHE A 25 16.68 -14.20 -5.00
CA PHE A 25 16.73 -12.83 -5.51
C PHE A 25 16.03 -12.67 -6.86
N VAL A 26 15.96 -13.71 -7.69
CA VAL A 26 15.16 -13.70 -8.93
C VAL A 26 13.68 -13.59 -8.56
N VAL A 27 13.22 -14.39 -7.59
CA VAL A 27 11.83 -14.30 -7.08
C VAL A 27 11.55 -12.92 -6.52
N VAL A 28 12.45 -12.37 -5.69
CA VAL A 28 12.33 -11.01 -5.14
C VAL A 28 12.23 -9.97 -6.26
N GLY A 29 13.05 -10.06 -7.29
CA GLY A 29 13.01 -9.14 -8.43
C GLY A 29 11.68 -9.18 -9.18
N VAL A 30 11.12 -10.37 -9.40
CA VAL A 30 9.80 -10.54 -10.04
C VAL A 30 8.69 -9.96 -9.14
N ILE A 31 8.73 -10.23 -7.83
CA ILE A 31 7.72 -9.68 -6.90
C ILE A 31 7.86 -8.16 -6.78
N PHE A 32 9.07 -7.63 -6.77
CA PHE A 32 9.33 -6.19 -6.84
C PHE A 32 8.64 -5.55 -8.05
N LEU A 33 8.79 -6.16 -9.23
CA LEU A 33 8.11 -5.69 -10.47
C LEU A 33 6.58 -5.80 -10.35
N CYS A 34 6.05 -6.86 -9.74
CA CYS A 34 4.60 -6.98 -9.51
C CYS A 34 4.07 -5.87 -8.59
N LEU A 35 4.76 -5.58 -7.50
CA LEU A 35 4.39 -4.50 -6.57
C LEU A 35 4.52 -3.11 -7.23
N LEU A 36 5.56 -2.91 -8.02
CA LEU A 36 5.82 -1.69 -8.78
C LEU A 36 4.68 -1.40 -9.77
N VAL A 37 4.32 -2.39 -10.60
CA VAL A 37 3.24 -2.27 -11.60
C VAL A 37 1.88 -2.12 -10.92
N ALA A 38 1.63 -2.84 -9.82
CA ALA A 38 0.41 -2.67 -9.05
C ALA A 38 0.29 -1.27 -8.43
N ALA A 39 1.41 -0.64 -8.04
CA ALA A 39 1.43 0.75 -7.59
C ALA A 39 1.08 1.73 -8.72
N GLY A 40 1.62 1.49 -9.92
CA GLY A 40 1.27 2.25 -11.14
C GLY A 40 -0.22 2.15 -11.47
N LEU A 41 -0.80 0.95 -11.42
CA LEU A 41 -2.23 0.74 -11.63
C LEU A 41 -3.08 1.53 -10.62
N ARG A 42 -2.70 1.53 -9.33
CA ARG A 42 -3.43 2.29 -8.29
C ARG A 42 -3.35 3.80 -8.48
N SER A 43 -2.28 4.29 -9.11
CA SER A 43 -2.08 5.72 -9.36
C SER A 43 -2.82 6.21 -10.61
N ALA A 44 -3.20 5.32 -11.53
CA ALA A 44 -3.83 5.67 -12.80
C ALA A 44 -5.16 6.45 -12.66
N PRO A 45 -6.06 6.15 -11.71
CA PRO A 45 -7.31 6.92 -11.56
C PRO A 45 -7.09 8.42 -11.33
N ALA A 46 -6.03 8.83 -10.62
CA ALA A 46 -5.69 10.24 -10.38
C ALA A 46 -5.37 10.99 -11.69
N VAL A 47 -4.68 10.33 -12.60
CA VAL A 47 -4.32 10.88 -13.92
C VAL A 47 -5.49 10.82 -14.89
N MET A 48 -6.32 9.79 -14.81
CA MET A 48 -7.46 9.60 -15.72
C MET A 48 -8.68 10.47 -15.40
N MET A 49 -8.71 11.16 -14.25
CA MET A 49 -9.87 11.93 -13.82
C MET A 49 -10.30 12.98 -14.86
N LEU A 50 -9.39 13.84 -15.31
CA LEU A 50 -9.65 14.86 -16.33
C LEU A 50 -9.92 14.25 -17.71
N PRO A 51 -9.12 13.29 -18.22
CA PRO A 51 -9.42 12.61 -19.48
C PRO A 51 -10.78 11.93 -19.54
N LEU A 52 -11.26 11.33 -18.43
CA LEU A 52 -12.59 10.71 -18.37
C LEU A 52 -13.71 11.76 -18.34
N GLU A 53 -13.55 12.85 -17.56
CA GLU A 53 -14.46 13.99 -17.57
C GLU A 53 -14.61 14.58 -18.97
N ASN A 54 -13.48 14.83 -19.67
CA ASN A 54 -13.46 15.39 -21.01
C ASN A 54 -14.07 14.47 -22.07
N SER A 55 -13.86 13.14 -21.96
CA SER A 55 -14.29 12.18 -22.98
C SER A 55 -15.75 11.77 -22.86
N PHE A 56 -16.26 11.66 -21.62
CA PHE A 56 -17.60 11.13 -21.35
C PHE A 56 -18.56 12.16 -20.73
N GLY A 57 -18.06 13.32 -20.30
CA GLY A 57 -18.84 14.31 -19.54
C GLY A 57 -19.23 13.79 -18.15
N TRP A 58 -18.52 12.79 -17.60
CA TRP A 58 -18.81 12.26 -16.28
C TRP A 58 -18.36 13.23 -15.19
N ARG A 59 -19.19 13.36 -14.17
CA ARG A 59 -18.88 14.20 -13.03
C ARG A 59 -17.73 13.63 -12.21
N ARG A 60 -16.90 14.48 -11.63
CA ARG A 60 -15.73 14.08 -10.82
C ARG A 60 -16.12 13.32 -9.55
N ASP A 61 -17.28 13.59 -8.97
CA ASP A 61 -17.76 12.84 -7.80
C ASP A 61 -17.99 11.34 -8.14
N ILE A 62 -18.50 11.04 -9.33
CA ILE A 62 -18.71 9.67 -9.79
C ILE A 62 -17.36 8.98 -10.04
N ILE A 63 -16.43 9.65 -10.72
CA ILE A 63 -15.10 9.09 -11.04
C ILE A 63 -14.32 8.84 -9.75
N SER A 64 -14.30 9.81 -8.84
CA SER A 64 -13.59 9.69 -7.57
C SER A 64 -14.23 8.70 -6.60
N LEU A 65 -15.55 8.53 -6.64
CA LEU A 65 -16.22 7.49 -5.88
C LEU A 65 -15.79 6.08 -6.36
N ALA A 66 -15.66 5.86 -7.67
CA ALA A 66 -15.14 4.60 -8.21
C ALA A 66 -13.70 4.34 -7.75
N ALA A 67 -12.84 5.37 -7.76
CA ALA A 67 -11.49 5.29 -7.20
C ALA A 67 -11.50 4.97 -5.70
N GLY A 68 -12.39 5.62 -4.93
CA GLY A 68 -12.61 5.38 -3.50
C GLY A 68 -12.99 3.92 -3.20
N VAL A 69 -13.91 3.35 -3.99
CA VAL A 69 -14.25 1.90 -3.88
C VAL A 69 -13.03 1.03 -4.12
N GLY A 70 -12.19 1.37 -5.11
CA GLY A 70 -10.94 0.66 -5.38
C GLY A 70 -9.97 0.71 -4.20
N ILE A 71 -9.76 1.88 -3.61
CA ILE A 71 -8.91 2.08 -2.42
C ILE A 71 -9.44 1.28 -1.23
N LEU A 72 -10.75 1.31 -0.99
CA LEU A 72 -11.38 0.56 0.09
C LEU A 72 -11.16 -0.95 -0.07
N LEU A 73 -11.47 -1.49 -1.25
CA LEU A 73 -11.33 -2.91 -1.52
C LEU A 73 -9.88 -3.36 -1.55
N TYR A 74 -8.95 -2.52 -2.03
CA TYR A 74 -7.52 -2.75 -1.88
C TYR A 74 -7.12 -2.99 -0.41
N GLY A 75 -7.57 -2.14 0.50
CA GLY A 75 -7.26 -2.28 1.92
C GLY A 75 -7.90 -3.50 2.56
N LEU A 76 -9.17 -3.75 2.27
CA LEU A 76 -9.91 -4.86 2.86
C LEU A 76 -9.47 -6.23 2.31
N THR A 77 -8.95 -6.30 1.10
CA THR A 77 -8.52 -7.57 0.47
C THR A 77 -7.26 -8.14 1.09
N GLY A 78 -6.35 -7.30 1.62
CA GLY A 78 -5.05 -7.73 2.13
C GLY A 78 -5.10 -8.91 3.11
N PRO A 79 -5.85 -8.86 4.22
CA PRO A 79 -5.97 -9.98 5.17
C PRO A 79 -6.51 -11.27 4.54
N PHE A 80 -7.49 -11.15 3.63
CA PHE A 80 -8.04 -12.31 2.91
C PHE A 80 -7.06 -12.89 1.91
N ALA A 81 -6.26 -12.05 1.26
CA ALA A 81 -5.22 -12.49 0.33
C ALA A 81 -4.15 -13.32 1.04
N ALA A 82 -3.75 -12.96 2.26
CA ALA A 82 -2.84 -13.78 3.08
C ALA A 82 -3.40 -15.18 3.31
N ALA A 83 -4.66 -15.27 3.75
CA ALA A 83 -5.32 -16.56 3.97
C ALA A 83 -5.45 -17.37 2.66
N LEU A 84 -5.73 -16.69 1.54
CA LEU A 84 -5.82 -17.33 0.23
C LEU A 84 -4.46 -17.89 -0.22
N MET A 85 -3.36 -17.11 -0.04
CA MET A 85 -1.98 -17.55 -0.34
C MET A 85 -1.57 -18.78 0.48
N GLU A 86 -2.09 -18.92 1.69
CA GLU A 86 -1.83 -20.13 2.49
C GLU A 86 -2.65 -21.33 2.03
N ARG A 87 -3.92 -21.11 1.65
CA ARG A 87 -4.86 -22.20 1.30
C ARG A 87 -4.66 -22.75 -0.11
N ILE A 88 -4.59 -21.90 -1.12
CA ILE A 88 -4.49 -22.29 -2.54
C ILE A 88 -3.09 -22.14 -3.13
N GLY A 89 -2.20 -21.46 -2.39
CA GLY A 89 -0.83 -21.21 -2.76
C GLY A 89 -0.55 -19.78 -3.20
N LEU A 90 0.69 -19.35 -2.98
CA LEU A 90 1.15 -17.99 -3.31
C LEU A 90 1.11 -17.72 -4.81
N ARG A 91 1.70 -18.63 -5.61
CA ARG A 91 1.79 -18.50 -7.07
C ARG A 91 0.41 -18.40 -7.72
N ARG A 92 -0.53 -19.28 -7.31
CA ARG A 92 -1.89 -19.30 -7.86
C ARG A 92 -2.65 -18.03 -7.49
N THR A 93 -2.54 -17.55 -6.25
CA THR A 93 -3.14 -16.30 -5.80
C THR A 93 -2.60 -15.12 -6.59
N LEU A 94 -1.28 -15.03 -6.77
CA LEU A 94 -0.63 -13.96 -7.52
C LEU A 94 -1.06 -13.95 -8.99
N LEU A 95 -1.08 -15.13 -9.65
CA LEU A 95 -1.53 -15.25 -11.05
C LEU A 95 -2.99 -14.86 -11.20
N ALA A 96 -3.88 -15.34 -10.30
CA ALA A 96 -5.29 -14.95 -10.32
C ALA A 96 -5.45 -13.43 -10.17
N SER A 97 -4.69 -12.80 -9.26
CA SER A 97 -4.72 -11.36 -9.05
C SER A 97 -4.25 -10.59 -10.30
N LEU A 98 -3.17 -11.02 -10.94
CA LEU A 98 -2.68 -10.40 -12.18
C LEU A 98 -3.67 -10.56 -13.33
N VAL A 99 -4.34 -11.71 -13.45
CA VAL A 99 -5.40 -11.93 -14.45
C VAL A 99 -6.59 -11.01 -14.17
N VAL A 100 -7.02 -10.89 -12.91
CA VAL A 100 -8.12 -9.98 -12.55
C VAL A 100 -7.73 -8.53 -12.83
N MET A 101 -6.51 -8.09 -12.46
CA MET A 101 -6.03 -6.74 -12.73
C MET A 101 -5.93 -6.43 -14.22
N SER A 102 -5.28 -7.29 -15.00
CA SER A 102 -5.13 -7.09 -16.45
C SER A 102 -6.46 -7.18 -17.19
N GLY A 103 -7.29 -8.16 -16.84
CA GLY A 103 -8.60 -8.36 -17.45
C GLY A 103 -9.56 -7.21 -17.14
N SER A 104 -9.64 -6.77 -15.89
CA SER A 104 -10.49 -5.63 -15.51
C SER A 104 -10.05 -4.33 -16.20
N THR A 105 -8.73 -4.09 -16.25
CA THR A 105 -8.19 -2.92 -16.93
C THR A 105 -8.46 -2.98 -18.44
N ALA A 106 -8.25 -4.14 -19.09
CA ALA A 106 -8.55 -4.31 -20.50
C ALA A 106 -10.07 -4.15 -20.81
N LEU A 107 -10.95 -4.70 -19.96
CA LEU A 107 -12.40 -4.54 -20.09
C LEU A 107 -12.83 -3.08 -19.98
N SER A 108 -12.10 -2.23 -19.25
CA SER A 108 -12.42 -0.81 -19.15
C SER A 108 -12.25 -0.05 -20.47
N LEU A 109 -11.51 -0.59 -21.46
CA LEU A 109 -11.49 -0.02 -22.82
C LEU A 109 -12.86 -0.03 -23.52
N LEU A 110 -13.77 -0.90 -23.06
CA LEU A 110 -15.15 -1.02 -23.58
C LEU A 110 -16.16 -0.22 -22.75
N MET A 111 -15.69 0.59 -21.79
CA MET A 111 -16.60 1.34 -20.93
C MET A 111 -17.30 2.46 -21.69
N THR A 112 -18.62 2.57 -21.44
CA THR A 112 -19.49 3.61 -22.00
C THR A 112 -20.38 4.25 -20.94
N LYS A 113 -20.47 3.64 -19.77
CA LYS A 113 -21.29 4.11 -18.65
C LYS A 113 -20.47 4.15 -17.36
N PRO A 114 -20.78 5.06 -16.42
CA PRO A 114 -20.03 5.19 -15.15
C PRO A 114 -19.94 3.89 -14.34
N TRP A 115 -20.97 3.04 -14.32
CA TRP A 115 -20.96 1.79 -13.57
C TRP A 115 -19.92 0.78 -14.10
N HIS A 116 -19.50 0.86 -15.39
CA HIS A 116 -18.37 0.07 -15.90
C HIS A 116 -17.07 0.43 -15.16
N LEU A 117 -16.84 1.73 -14.89
CA LEU A 117 -15.69 2.21 -14.14
C LEU A 117 -15.71 1.65 -12.70
N PHE A 118 -16.88 1.67 -12.03
CA PHE A 118 -17.02 1.09 -10.70
C PHE A 118 -16.65 -0.38 -10.65
N ILE A 119 -17.09 -1.16 -11.61
CA ILE A 119 -16.81 -2.61 -11.65
C ILE A 119 -15.34 -2.86 -11.99
N THR A 120 -14.82 -2.23 -13.03
CA THR A 120 -13.48 -2.51 -13.54
C THR A 120 -12.39 -1.93 -12.63
N TRP A 121 -12.44 -0.64 -12.33
CA TRP A 121 -11.43 0.05 -11.52
C TRP A 121 -11.75 0.06 -10.03
N GLY A 122 -13.02 0.13 -9.67
CA GLY A 122 -13.43 0.07 -8.27
C GLY A 122 -13.30 -1.36 -7.72
N VAL A 123 -14.10 -2.29 -8.23
CA VAL A 123 -14.22 -3.62 -7.62
C VAL A 123 -13.06 -4.53 -8.00
N PHE A 124 -12.92 -4.86 -9.28
CA PHE A 124 -11.95 -5.87 -9.70
C PHE A 124 -10.50 -5.40 -9.55
N SER A 125 -10.18 -4.17 -9.95
CA SER A 125 -8.84 -3.61 -9.77
C SER A 125 -8.48 -3.45 -8.29
N GLY A 126 -9.43 -3.03 -7.44
CA GLY A 126 -9.25 -2.93 -5.99
C GLY A 126 -8.93 -4.27 -5.35
N ILE A 127 -9.73 -5.31 -5.62
CA ILE A 127 -9.49 -6.67 -5.12
C ILE A 127 -8.17 -7.23 -5.66
N GLY A 128 -7.93 -7.13 -6.97
CA GLY A 128 -6.71 -7.65 -7.60
C GLY A 128 -5.45 -7.01 -7.03
N SER A 129 -5.41 -5.67 -6.94
CA SER A 129 -4.26 -4.96 -6.41
C SER A 129 -4.06 -5.16 -4.90
N GLY A 130 -5.15 -5.36 -4.14
CA GLY A 130 -5.09 -5.65 -2.71
C GLY A 130 -4.43 -7.00 -2.39
N ALA A 131 -4.56 -7.99 -3.27
CA ALA A 131 -3.85 -9.24 -3.14
C ALA A 131 -2.35 -9.13 -3.53
N VAL A 132 -1.98 -8.11 -4.34
CA VAL A 132 -0.60 -7.76 -4.70
C VAL A 132 -0.16 -6.54 -3.88
N ALA A 133 -0.29 -6.63 -2.56
CA ALA A 133 0.05 -5.56 -1.61
C ALA A 133 1.25 -5.96 -0.74
N SER A 134 1.52 -5.20 0.30
CA SER A 134 2.59 -5.45 1.27
C SER A 134 2.58 -6.86 1.88
N VAL A 135 1.40 -7.47 1.97
CA VAL A 135 1.22 -8.86 2.44
C VAL A 135 1.96 -9.86 1.54
N LEU A 136 1.94 -9.65 0.21
CA LEU A 136 2.71 -10.48 -0.72
C LEU A 136 4.22 -10.37 -0.45
N GLY A 137 4.74 -9.15 -0.26
CA GLY A 137 6.14 -8.91 0.07
C GLY A 137 6.56 -9.63 1.36
N ALA A 138 5.77 -9.48 2.43
CA ALA A 138 6.01 -10.15 3.70
C ALA A 138 5.98 -11.69 3.57
N THR A 139 5.04 -12.24 2.80
CA THR A 139 4.94 -13.68 2.56
C THR A 139 6.17 -14.22 1.83
N ILE A 140 6.66 -13.51 0.81
CA ILE A 140 7.89 -13.89 0.10
C ILE A 140 9.10 -13.86 1.02
N VAL A 141 9.28 -12.77 1.78
CA VAL A 141 10.41 -12.64 2.70
C VAL A 141 10.43 -13.81 3.70
N ASN A 142 9.28 -14.14 4.28
CA ASN A 142 9.18 -15.23 5.26
C ASN A 142 9.42 -16.62 4.66
N ARG A 143 8.97 -16.85 3.41
CA ARG A 143 9.12 -18.17 2.74
C ARG A 143 10.49 -18.39 2.14
N TRP A 144 11.17 -17.34 1.67
CA TRP A 144 12.39 -17.46 0.87
C TRP A 144 13.67 -17.07 1.60
N PHE A 145 13.59 -16.30 2.72
CA PHE A 145 14.76 -15.77 3.42
C PHE A 145 14.77 -16.17 4.89
N LYS A 146 15.96 -16.64 5.35
CA LYS A 146 16.28 -16.78 6.77
C LYS A 146 17.10 -15.59 7.25
N THR A 147 18.03 -15.12 6.43
CA THR A 147 18.88 -13.95 6.68
C THR A 147 18.44 -12.77 5.80
N ASN A 148 18.90 -11.55 6.11
CA ASN A 148 18.63 -10.31 5.34
C ASN A 148 17.15 -9.96 5.14
N ARG A 149 16.26 -10.46 5.98
CA ARG A 149 14.80 -10.23 5.89
C ARG A 149 14.44 -8.75 5.89
N GLY A 150 15.09 -7.95 6.76
CA GLY A 150 14.84 -6.50 6.85
C GLY A 150 15.19 -5.77 5.55
N LEU A 151 16.35 -6.09 4.95
CA LEU A 151 16.77 -5.51 3.67
C LEU A 151 15.77 -5.83 2.55
N VAL A 152 15.38 -7.11 2.42
CA VAL A 152 14.43 -7.53 1.37
C VAL A 152 13.05 -6.93 1.61
N MET A 153 12.60 -6.83 2.86
CA MET A 153 11.34 -6.18 3.20
C MET A 153 11.36 -4.68 2.89
N GLY A 154 12.48 -4.01 3.17
CA GLY A 154 12.70 -2.61 2.78
C GLY A 154 12.63 -2.42 1.27
N LEU A 155 13.25 -3.32 0.50
CA LEU A 155 13.19 -3.31 -0.96
C LEU A 155 11.75 -3.50 -1.48
N MET A 156 10.98 -4.42 -0.88
CA MET A 156 9.56 -4.62 -1.23
C MET A 156 8.71 -3.38 -0.92
N SER A 157 8.96 -2.71 0.19
CA SER A 157 8.28 -1.46 0.54
C SER A 157 8.66 -0.33 -0.41
N ALA A 158 9.94 -0.22 -0.77
CA ALA A 158 10.43 0.78 -1.73
C ALA A 158 9.79 0.62 -3.12
N SER A 159 9.41 -0.60 -3.53
CA SER A 159 8.75 -0.82 -4.83
C SER A 159 7.44 -0.07 -4.98
N SER A 160 6.67 0.07 -3.90
CA SER A 160 5.39 0.78 -3.92
C SER A 160 5.59 2.30 -4.06
N ALA A 161 6.56 2.89 -3.36
CA ALA A 161 6.91 4.30 -3.49
C ALA A 161 7.52 4.60 -4.87
N SER A 162 8.46 3.74 -5.32
CA SER A 162 9.07 3.86 -6.67
C SER A 162 8.04 3.71 -7.79
N GLY A 163 6.97 2.92 -7.56
CA GLY A 163 5.89 2.78 -8.54
C GLY A 163 5.19 4.11 -8.82
N MET A 164 4.84 4.87 -7.81
CA MET A 164 4.26 6.21 -7.99
C MET A 164 5.26 7.15 -8.70
N LEU A 165 6.51 7.14 -8.26
CA LEU A 165 7.57 7.99 -8.82
C LEU A 165 7.76 7.79 -10.32
N VAL A 166 7.82 6.54 -10.77
CA VAL A 166 8.12 6.19 -12.17
C VAL A 166 6.87 6.26 -13.04
N PHE A 167 5.76 5.71 -12.57
CA PHE A 167 4.57 5.54 -13.42
C PHE A 167 3.72 6.81 -13.54
N LEU A 168 3.63 7.66 -12.51
CA LEU A 168 2.79 8.86 -12.59
C LEU A 168 3.15 9.79 -13.74
N PRO A 169 4.41 10.23 -13.93
CA PRO A 169 4.75 11.08 -15.07
C PRO A 169 4.56 10.37 -16.42
N LEU A 170 4.85 9.06 -16.48
CA LEU A 170 4.71 8.28 -17.69
C LEU A 170 3.25 8.17 -18.14
N ILE A 171 2.35 7.80 -17.21
CA ILE A 171 0.92 7.68 -17.53
C ILE A 171 0.26 9.04 -17.75
N ALA A 172 0.76 10.12 -17.10
CA ALA A 172 0.32 11.49 -17.38
C ALA A 172 0.70 11.94 -18.80
N ALA A 173 1.91 11.61 -19.25
CA ALA A 173 2.34 11.88 -20.63
C ALA A 173 1.49 11.10 -21.65
N LEU A 174 1.14 9.85 -21.35
CA LEU A 174 0.21 9.06 -22.18
C LEU A 174 -1.20 9.65 -22.20
N ALA A 175 -1.70 10.12 -21.04
CA ALA A 175 -3.00 10.77 -20.93
C ALA A 175 -3.06 12.06 -21.76
N GLN A 176 -2.00 12.87 -21.69
CA GLN A 176 -1.90 14.13 -22.43
C GLN A 176 -1.87 13.90 -23.96
N SER A 177 -1.23 12.83 -24.42
CA SER A 177 -1.07 12.55 -25.86
C SER A 177 -2.31 11.90 -26.49
N GLY A 178 -3.10 11.13 -25.77
CA GLY A 178 -4.17 10.31 -26.34
C GLY A 178 -5.36 10.04 -25.42
N GLY A 179 -5.50 10.81 -24.32
CA GLY A 179 -6.61 10.64 -23.38
C GLY A 179 -6.44 9.39 -22.50
N TRP A 180 -7.56 8.85 -22.02
CA TRP A 180 -7.57 7.75 -21.05
C TRP A 180 -7.21 6.37 -21.65
N GLN A 181 -7.48 6.13 -22.94
CA GLN A 181 -7.28 4.82 -23.57
C GLN A 181 -5.81 4.35 -23.60
N PRO A 182 -4.82 5.17 -23.98
CA PRO A 182 -3.40 4.78 -23.93
C PRO A 182 -2.94 4.43 -22.51
N VAL A 183 -3.43 5.14 -21.48
CA VAL A 183 -3.14 4.84 -20.07
C VAL A 183 -3.63 3.45 -19.70
N VAL A 184 -4.90 3.17 -19.99
CA VAL A 184 -5.54 1.87 -19.71
C VAL A 184 -4.82 0.74 -20.46
N THR A 185 -4.50 0.95 -21.72
CA THR A 185 -3.80 -0.03 -22.57
C THR A 185 -2.42 -0.34 -22.01
N ALA A 186 -1.64 0.68 -21.66
CA ALA A 186 -0.30 0.51 -21.08
C ALA A 186 -0.34 -0.27 -19.75
N VAL A 187 -1.27 0.07 -18.86
CA VAL A 187 -1.45 -0.63 -17.57
C VAL A 187 -1.90 -2.07 -17.78
N ALA A 188 -2.84 -2.32 -18.71
CA ALA A 188 -3.30 -3.67 -19.04
C ALA A 188 -2.17 -4.54 -19.59
N ILE A 189 -1.36 -4.01 -20.52
CA ILE A 189 -0.20 -4.71 -21.09
C ILE A 189 0.85 -4.97 -20.00
N ALA A 190 1.19 -3.98 -19.18
CA ALA A 190 2.18 -4.12 -18.12
C ALA A 190 1.79 -5.20 -17.10
N THR A 191 0.52 -5.23 -16.68
CA THR A 191 0.01 -6.25 -15.76
C THR A 191 -0.08 -7.63 -16.42
N ALA A 192 -0.50 -7.72 -17.68
CA ALA A 192 -0.57 -8.97 -18.43
C ALA A 192 0.80 -9.59 -18.69
N ALA A 193 1.82 -8.75 -19.00
CA ALA A 193 3.18 -9.20 -19.24
C ALA A 193 3.82 -9.88 -18.00
N LEU A 194 3.36 -9.54 -16.79
CA LEU A 194 3.82 -10.19 -15.56
C LEU A 194 3.27 -11.60 -15.39
N ILE A 195 2.16 -11.97 -16.04
CA ILE A 195 1.55 -13.31 -15.92
C ILE A 195 2.52 -14.41 -16.34
N PRO A 196 3.09 -14.42 -17.57
CA PRO A 196 4.06 -15.43 -17.96
C PRO A 196 5.35 -15.36 -17.13
N VAL A 197 5.80 -14.16 -16.72
CA VAL A 197 6.99 -13.99 -15.89
C VAL A 197 6.80 -14.66 -14.52
N VAL A 198 5.68 -14.42 -13.86
CA VAL A 198 5.34 -15.07 -12.58
C VAL A 198 5.14 -16.58 -12.77
N TRP A 199 4.47 -16.99 -13.83
CA TRP A 199 4.23 -18.40 -14.13
C TRP A 199 5.52 -19.20 -14.31
N LEU A 200 6.54 -18.61 -14.92
CA LEU A 200 7.82 -19.25 -15.18
C LEU A 200 8.81 -19.15 -14.00
N LEU A 201 8.86 -17.98 -13.33
CA LEU A 201 9.96 -17.64 -12.42
C LEU A 201 9.58 -17.62 -10.94
N VAL A 202 8.30 -17.75 -10.56
CA VAL A 202 7.89 -17.75 -9.14
C VAL A 202 7.36 -19.11 -8.75
N PRO A 203 8.22 -20.00 -8.15
CA PRO A 203 7.75 -21.24 -7.57
C PRO A 203 6.97 -21.01 -6.28
N GLU A 204 6.16 -21.98 -5.88
CA GLU A 204 5.34 -21.90 -4.67
C GLU A 204 6.16 -21.76 -3.39
N ARG A 205 7.25 -22.54 -3.29
CA ARG A 205 8.18 -22.57 -2.15
C ARG A 205 9.57 -22.96 -2.65
N PRO A 206 10.65 -22.58 -1.94
CA PRO A 206 12.00 -23.09 -2.27
C PRO A 206 12.05 -24.61 -2.39
N ALA A 207 11.43 -25.32 -1.45
CA ALA A 207 11.39 -26.78 -1.43
C ALA A 207 10.72 -27.41 -2.67
N SER A 208 9.79 -26.69 -3.36
CA SER A 208 9.14 -27.20 -4.57
C SER A 208 10.08 -27.34 -5.77
N ILE A 209 11.25 -26.70 -5.70
CA ILE A 209 12.31 -26.76 -6.71
C ILE A 209 13.62 -27.34 -6.12
N GLY A 210 13.54 -28.08 -5.00
CA GLY A 210 14.69 -28.71 -4.36
C GLY A 210 15.67 -27.74 -3.70
N MET A 211 15.20 -26.57 -3.25
CA MET A 211 16.05 -25.55 -2.63
C MET A 211 15.67 -25.29 -1.18
N VAL A 212 16.63 -24.84 -0.38
CA VAL A 212 16.42 -24.31 0.96
C VAL A 212 16.30 -22.77 0.91
N ARG A 213 15.79 -22.17 1.98
CA ARG A 213 15.70 -20.71 2.11
C ARG A 213 17.08 -20.07 2.01
N TYR A 214 17.16 -18.86 1.49
CA TYR A 214 18.41 -18.10 1.43
C TYR A 214 18.97 -17.86 2.84
N GLY A 215 20.24 -18.26 3.04
CA GLY A 215 20.92 -18.19 4.34
C GLY A 215 20.49 -19.29 5.34
N ALA A 216 19.80 -20.32 4.88
CA ALA A 216 19.45 -21.49 5.69
C ALA A 216 20.43 -22.65 5.43
N GLU A 217 20.65 -23.47 6.46
CA GLU A 217 21.35 -24.75 6.36
C GLU A 217 20.41 -25.83 5.81
N ALA A 218 20.98 -26.96 5.36
CA ALA A 218 20.20 -28.04 4.72
C ALA A 218 19.09 -28.62 5.62
N ASP A 219 19.27 -28.59 6.93
CA ASP A 219 18.35 -29.13 7.93
C ASP A 219 17.32 -28.10 8.46
N ASP A 220 17.28 -26.93 7.86
CA ASP A 220 16.38 -25.85 8.30
C ASP A 220 14.92 -26.18 8.00
N VAL A 221 14.16 -26.47 9.05
CA VAL A 221 12.71 -26.65 8.95
C VAL A 221 12.05 -25.28 8.77
N PRO A 222 11.31 -25.06 7.66
CA PRO A 222 10.58 -23.81 7.50
C PRO A 222 9.64 -23.58 8.69
N PRO A 223 9.51 -22.35 9.21
CA PRO A 223 8.53 -22.09 10.25
C PRO A 223 7.16 -22.54 9.75
N THR A 224 6.53 -23.43 10.48
CA THR A 224 5.13 -23.78 10.27
C THR A 224 4.33 -22.50 10.47
N SER A 225 3.59 -22.11 9.45
CA SER A 225 2.75 -20.90 9.53
C SER A 225 1.79 -21.06 10.73
N PRO A 226 1.66 -20.08 11.62
CA PRO A 226 0.72 -20.17 12.76
C PRO A 226 -0.72 -20.49 12.33
N ALA A 227 -1.05 -20.29 11.07
CA ALA A 227 -2.36 -20.60 10.48
C ALA A 227 -2.69 -22.09 10.43
N SER A 228 -1.73 -22.99 10.67
CA SER A 228 -2.02 -24.44 10.73
C SER A 228 -2.68 -24.89 12.04
N GLN A 229 -2.78 -24.05 13.07
CA GLN A 229 -3.27 -24.44 14.39
C GLN A 229 -4.52 -23.69 14.88
N GLY A 230 -5.28 -23.04 14.00
CA GLY A 230 -6.51 -22.36 14.42
C GLY A 230 -7.18 -21.59 13.29
N ASN A 231 -8.42 -21.15 13.54
CA ASN A 231 -9.12 -20.28 12.61
C ASN A 231 -8.49 -18.86 12.67
N PHE A 232 -7.50 -18.60 11.79
CA PHE A 232 -6.79 -17.32 11.72
C PHE A 232 -7.75 -16.12 11.66
N LEU A 233 -8.86 -16.24 10.93
CA LEU A 233 -9.87 -15.19 10.84
C LEU A 233 -10.53 -14.95 12.22
N ALA A 234 -10.85 -16.02 12.94
CA ALA A 234 -11.44 -15.90 14.28
C ALA A 234 -10.44 -15.25 15.26
N HIS A 235 -9.16 -15.61 15.20
CA HIS A 235 -8.12 -14.99 16.04
C HIS A 235 -7.97 -13.49 15.71
N THR A 236 -7.89 -13.13 14.43
CA THR A 236 -7.77 -11.74 13.97
C THR A 236 -8.98 -10.88 14.36
N LEU A 237 -10.21 -11.43 14.23
CA LEU A 237 -11.43 -10.75 14.62
C LEU A 237 -11.55 -10.62 16.15
N ASN A 238 -11.14 -11.65 16.91
CA ASN A 238 -11.15 -11.58 18.37
C ASN A 238 -10.14 -10.56 18.88
N THR A 239 -8.96 -10.47 18.28
CA THR A 239 -7.97 -9.44 18.58
C THR A 239 -8.54 -8.04 18.29
N LEU A 240 -9.22 -7.85 17.16
CA LEU A 240 -9.92 -6.59 16.86
C LEU A 240 -10.97 -6.26 17.93
N ARG A 241 -11.83 -7.23 18.30
CA ARG A 241 -12.89 -7.02 19.30
C ARG A 241 -12.30 -6.58 20.65
N ARG A 242 -11.20 -7.21 21.08
CA ARG A 242 -10.49 -6.81 22.31
C ARG A 242 -9.88 -5.43 22.19
N ALA A 243 -9.19 -5.12 21.07
CA ALA A 243 -8.57 -3.83 20.83
C ALA A 243 -9.61 -2.70 20.76
N ALA A 244 -10.74 -2.93 20.10
CA ALA A 244 -11.84 -1.97 19.97
C ALA A 244 -12.49 -1.58 21.31
N GLY A 245 -12.31 -2.39 22.37
CA GLY A 245 -12.69 -2.05 23.74
C GLY A 245 -11.78 -1.00 24.41
N THR A 246 -10.68 -0.59 23.77
CA THR A 246 -9.67 0.31 24.35
C THR A 246 -9.68 1.69 23.69
N ARG A 247 -9.45 2.76 24.48
CA ARG A 247 -9.36 4.13 23.95
C ARG A 247 -8.15 4.32 23.04
N VAL A 248 -7.03 3.64 23.34
CA VAL A 248 -5.80 3.73 22.56
C VAL A 248 -6.01 3.26 21.12
N PHE A 249 -6.77 2.17 20.92
CA PHE A 249 -7.13 1.71 19.58
C PHE A 249 -7.84 2.80 18.77
N TRP A 250 -8.84 3.44 19.34
CA TRP A 250 -9.62 4.47 18.63
C TRP A 250 -8.83 5.74 18.36
N TYR A 251 -7.90 6.14 19.24
CA TYR A 251 -7.00 7.26 18.96
C TYR A 251 -6.05 6.93 17.78
N LEU A 252 -5.43 5.74 17.80
CA LEU A 252 -4.57 5.30 16.70
C LEU A 252 -5.36 5.11 15.40
N PHE A 253 -6.56 4.54 15.47
CA PHE A 253 -7.44 4.36 14.32
C PHE A 253 -7.87 5.70 13.73
N ALA A 254 -8.32 6.65 14.57
CA ALA A 254 -8.76 7.97 14.12
C ALA A 254 -7.61 8.79 13.49
N THR A 255 -6.43 8.81 14.12
CA THR A 255 -5.27 9.52 13.55
C THR A 255 -4.83 8.88 12.23
N PHE A 256 -4.84 7.58 12.13
CA PHE A 256 -4.45 6.88 10.90
C PHE A 256 -5.54 6.91 9.82
N PHE A 257 -6.82 6.99 10.19
CA PHE A 257 -7.91 7.34 9.27
C PHE A 257 -7.67 8.71 8.63
N VAL A 258 -7.30 9.73 9.44
CA VAL A 258 -6.96 11.07 8.92
C VAL A 258 -5.71 11.03 8.04
N CYS A 259 -4.75 10.17 8.35
CA CYS A 259 -3.60 9.95 7.47
C CYS A 259 -4.07 9.51 6.07
N GLY A 260 -4.90 8.47 5.98
CA GLY A 260 -5.46 8.00 4.71
C GLY A 260 -6.31 9.06 4.01
N PHE A 261 -7.15 9.76 4.78
CA PHE A 261 -8.01 10.84 4.30
C PHE A 261 -7.20 11.92 3.59
N THR A 262 -6.13 12.38 4.21
CA THR A 262 -5.30 13.46 3.69
C THR A 262 -4.35 13.02 2.59
N THR A 263 -3.73 11.83 2.67
CA THR A 263 -2.73 11.34 1.71
C THR A 263 -3.37 10.72 0.47
N ASN A 264 -3.61 9.42 0.48
CA ASN A 264 -4.09 8.67 -0.68
C ASN A 264 -5.49 9.11 -1.13
N GLY A 265 -6.33 9.51 -0.18
CA GLY A 265 -7.70 9.92 -0.46
C GLY A 265 -7.79 11.27 -1.15
N LEU A 266 -7.32 12.34 -0.52
CA LEU A 266 -7.43 13.69 -1.08
C LEU A 266 -6.28 14.01 -2.02
N VAL A 267 -5.05 14.09 -1.52
CA VAL A 267 -3.90 14.52 -2.33
C VAL A 267 -3.59 13.51 -3.43
N GLY A 268 -3.52 12.22 -3.10
CA GLY A 268 -3.21 11.17 -4.07
C GLY A 268 -4.25 11.01 -5.18
N THR A 269 -5.51 11.39 -4.95
CA THR A 269 -6.59 11.26 -5.93
C THR A 269 -6.87 12.57 -6.67
N HIS A 270 -6.82 13.71 -6.00
CA HIS A 270 -7.34 14.97 -6.52
C HIS A 270 -6.30 16.04 -6.83
N LEU A 271 -5.02 15.90 -6.39
CA LEU A 271 -4.02 16.95 -6.59
C LEU A 271 -3.81 17.29 -8.07
N ILE A 272 -3.75 16.28 -8.95
CA ILE A 272 -3.56 16.48 -10.40
C ILE A 272 -4.75 17.27 -10.96
N ALA A 273 -5.98 16.88 -10.61
CA ALA A 273 -7.18 17.57 -11.05
C ALA A 273 -7.27 18.99 -10.48
N PHE A 274 -6.85 19.20 -9.22
CA PHE A 274 -6.80 20.54 -8.61
C PHE A 274 -5.77 21.44 -9.30
N CYS A 275 -4.58 20.93 -9.59
CA CYS A 275 -3.58 21.63 -10.39
C CYS A 275 -4.12 21.98 -11.79
N GLY A 276 -4.86 21.06 -12.42
CA GLY A 276 -5.51 21.27 -13.71
C GLY A 276 -6.53 22.41 -13.68
N ASP A 277 -7.36 22.49 -12.62
CA ASP A 277 -8.29 23.62 -12.43
C ASP A 277 -7.57 24.96 -12.28
N MET A 278 -6.30 24.95 -11.84
CA MET A 278 -5.45 26.14 -11.71
C MET A 278 -4.57 26.39 -12.95
N GLY A 279 -4.83 25.70 -14.07
CA GLY A 279 -4.10 25.86 -15.33
C GLY A 279 -2.73 25.18 -15.40
N ILE A 280 -2.41 24.29 -14.46
CA ILE A 280 -1.15 23.53 -14.44
C ILE A 280 -1.35 22.24 -15.22
N GLY A 281 -0.43 21.96 -16.16
CA GLY A 281 -0.49 20.76 -17.00
C GLY A 281 -0.38 19.45 -16.19
N GLU A 282 -1.08 18.41 -16.64
CA GLU A 282 -1.15 17.10 -15.97
C GLU A 282 0.23 16.48 -15.69
N VAL A 283 1.19 16.61 -16.64
CA VAL A 283 2.56 16.10 -16.49
C VAL A 283 3.31 16.82 -15.37
N GLN A 284 3.13 18.15 -15.25
CA GLN A 284 3.74 18.94 -14.18
C GLN A 284 3.15 18.57 -12.82
N ALA A 285 1.82 18.43 -12.74
CA ALA A 285 1.12 18.01 -11.53
C ALA A 285 1.50 16.58 -11.11
N ALA A 286 1.62 15.65 -12.07
CA ALA A 286 2.13 14.31 -11.81
C ALA A 286 3.60 14.33 -11.35
N GLY A 287 4.41 15.23 -11.89
CA GLY A 287 5.78 15.48 -11.44
C GLY A 287 5.86 15.92 -9.97
N LEU A 288 4.91 16.75 -9.50
CA LEU A 288 4.82 17.11 -8.07
C LEU A 288 4.56 15.91 -7.18
N LEU A 289 3.60 15.04 -7.54
CA LEU A 289 3.34 13.81 -6.79
C LEU A 289 4.54 12.87 -6.80
N SER A 290 5.25 12.77 -7.92
CA SER A 290 6.49 11.99 -8.01
C SER A 290 7.59 12.56 -7.12
N MET A 291 7.75 13.89 -7.09
CA MET A 291 8.69 14.56 -6.20
C MET A 291 8.36 14.31 -4.73
N MET A 292 7.07 14.31 -4.35
CA MET A 292 6.64 13.91 -3.01
C MET A 292 7.07 12.48 -2.67
N GLY A 293 7.03 11.54 -3.62
CA GLY A 293 7.51 10.18 -3.44
C GLY A 293 9.01 10.09 -3.13
N ILE A 294 9.85 10.98 -3.69
CA ILE A 294 11.27 11.06 -3.35
C ILE A 294 11.44 11.53 -1.90
N PHE A 295 10.75 12.58 -1.51
CA PHE A 295 10.81 13.10 -0.15
C PHE A 295 10.20 12.15 0.88
N ASP A 296 9.20 11.35 0.50
CA ASP A 296 8.64 10.29 1.35
C ASP A 296 9.68 9.23 1.72
N LEU A 297 10.52 8.80 0.78
CA LEU A 297 11.62 7.86 1.08
C LEU A 297 12.57 8.43 2.14
N ILE A 298 12.91 9.71 2.05
CA ILE A 298 13.76 10.41 3.03
C ILE A 298 13.02 10.54 4.36
N GLY A 299 11.80 11.04 4.33
CA GLY A 299 10.99 11.34 5.50
C GLY A 299 10.65 10.09 6.31
N THR A 300 10.23 9.01 5.64
CA THR A 300 9.89 7.74 6.28
C THR A 300 11.11 7.07 6.90
N THR A 301 12.27 7.11 6.23
CA THR A 301 13.53 6.59 6.77
C THR A 301 13.96 7.39 8.01
N LEU A 302 13.91 8.72 7.93
CA LEU A 302 14.22 9.61 9.04
C LEU A 302 13.24 9.41 10.19
N SER A 303 11.94 9.24 9.90
CA SER A 303 10.92 8.98 10.91
C SER A 303 11.19 7.68 11.68
N GLY A 304 11.59 6.61 11.00
CA GLY A 304 12.01 5.38 11.67
C GLY A 304 13.12 5.62 12.68
N TRP A 305 14.19 6.32 12.27
CA TRP A 305 15.31 6.68 13.13
C TRP A 305 14.92 7.61 14.30
N LEU A 306 14.03 8.57 14.06
CA LEU A 306 13.48 9.46 15.09
C LEU A 306 12.58 8.70 16.08
N THR A 307 11.78 7.76 15.59
CA THR A 307 10.89 6.95 16.42
C THR A 307 11.64 6.13 17.46
N ASP A 308 12.86 5.67 17.16
CA ASP A 308 13.69 4.96 18.13
C ASP A 308 14.24 5.85 19.26
N ARG A 309 14.29 7.17 19.07
CA ARG A 309 14.95 8.12 19.95
C ARG A 309 14.01 9.06 20.68
N TYR A 310 12.86 9.35 20.11
CA TYR A 310 11.92 10.36 20.62
C TYR A 310 10.55 9.71 20.92
N ASP A 311 9.75 10.44 21.70
CA ASP A 311 8.37 10.05 22.01
C ASP A 311 7.52 9.98 20.72
N PRO A 312 7.00 8.79 20.35
CA PRO A 312 6.27 8.61 19.11
C PRO A 312 4.98 9.45 19.05
N ARG A 313 4.37 9.80 20.19
CA ARG A 313 3.17 10.66 20.25
C ARG A 313 3.49 12.09 19.80
N LYS A 314 4.63 12.62 20.26
CA LYS A 314 5.10 13.97 19.88
C LYS A 314 5.50 14.02 18.41
N LEU A 315 6.13 12.94 17.89
CA LEU A 315 6.45 12.82 16.48
C LEU A 315 5.19 12.84 15.61
N LEU A 316 4.15 12.07 15.98
CA LEU A 316 2.85 12.12 15.29
C LEU A 316 2.23 13.52 15.35
N GLY A 317 2.30 14.19 16.50
CA GLY A 317 1.82 15.57 16.66
C GLY A 317 2.49 16.53 15.69
N VAL A 318 3.83 16.44 15.54
CA VAL A 318 4.58 17.27 14.59
C VAL A 318 4.22 16.93 13.15
N TYR A 319 4.17 15.64 12.78
CA TYR A 319 3.85 15.22 11.42
C TYR A 319 2.45 15.65 11.01
N TYR A 320 1.42 15.33 11.78
CA TYR A 320 0.06 15.77 11.47
C TYR A 320 -0.10 17.30 11.52
N GLY A 321 0.66 17.99 12.37
CA GLY A 321 0.68 19.46 12.42
C GLY A 321 1.23 20.08 11.12
N ILE A 322 2.40 19.62 10.66
CA ILE A 322 3.02 20.06 9.40
C ILE A 322 2.12 19.72 8.21
N ARG A 323 1.56 18.52 8.18
CA ARG A 323 0.59 18.07 7.17
C ARG A 323 -0.61 18.98 7.10
N GLY A 324 -1.22 19.27 8.25
CA GLY A 324 -2.39 20.14 8.32
C GLY A 324 -2.11 21.56 7.82
N LEU A 325 -0.99 22.14 8.24
CA LEU A 325 -0.56 23.48 7.78
C LEU A 325 -0.27 23.48 6.28
N SER A 326 0.37 22.45 5.74
CA SER A 326 0.66 22.32 4.31
C SER A 326 -0.62 22.21 3.47
N LEU A 327 -1.64 21.48 3.95
CA LEU A 327 -2.93 21.38 3.26
C LEU A 327 -3.72 22.67 3.28
N ILE A 328 -3.69 23.41 4.41
CA ILE A 328 -4.31 24.75 4.50
C ILE A 328 -3.56 25.75 3.61
N TYR A 329 -2.25 25.66 3.53
CA TYR A 329 -1.41 26.53 2.71
C TYR A 329 -1.69 26.40 1.21
N LEU A 330 -1.88 25.17 0.71
CA LEU A 330 -1.92 24.88 -0.73
C LEU A 330 -2.96 25.72 -1.50
N PRO A 331 -4.26 25.82 -1.10
CA PRO A 331 -5.25 26.62 -1.83
C PRO A 331 -4.87 28.10 -1.96
N TYR A 332 -4.14 28.64 -0.98
CA TYR A 332 -3.74 30.04 -0.93
C TYR A 332 -2.33 30.32 -1.44
N SER A 333 -1.64 29.30 -1.95
CA SER A 333 -0.24 29.38 -2.38
C SER A 333 -0.04 30.14 -3.70
N GLY A 334 -1.12 30.48 -4.41
CA GLY A 334 -1.09 31.08 -5.74
C GLY A 334 -0.58 30.13 -6.83
N PHE A 335 -0.36 28.86 -6.52
CA PHE A 335 0.09 27.79 -7.43
C PHE A 335 1.33 28.14 -8.26
N SER A 336 2.20 29.01 -7.74
CA SER A 336 3.51 29.27 -8.37
C SER A 336 4.41 28.06 -8.26
N ALA A 337 5.39 27.90 -9.16
CA ALA A 337 6.33 26.79 -9.13
C ALA A 337 7.05 26.66 -7.77
N THR A 338 7.46 27.79 -7.18
CA THR A 338 8.12 27.80 -5.87
C THR A 338 7.20 27.33 -4.75
N SER A 339 5.94 27.80 -4.70
CA SER A 339 4.98 27.40 -3.67
C SER A 339 4.60 25.94 -3.76
N LEU A 340 4.46 25.40 -4.98
CA LEU A 340 4.20 23.97 -5.20
C LEU A 340 5.38 23.10 -4.81
N ILE A 341 6.62 23.53 -5.07
CA ILE A 341 7.83 22.83 -4.62
C ILE A 341 7.87 22.79 -3.08
N ILE A 342 7.63 23.91 -2.41
CA ILE A 342 7.57 23.98 -0.94
C ILE A 342 6.54 23.00 -0.40
N PHE A 343 5.32 23.02 -0.97
CA PHE A 343 4.29 22.06 -0.60
C PHE A 343 4.72 20.62 -0.81
N ALA A 344 5.29 20.30 -1.97
CA ALA A 344 5.72 18.93 -2.30
C ALA A 344 6.84 18.44 -1.38
N VAL A 345 7.77 19.29 -0.96
CA VAL A 345 8.83 18.95 -0.01
C VAL A 345 8.24 18.69 1.37
N LEU A 346 7.49 19.64 1.92
CA LEU A 346 6.96 19.54 3.28
C LEU A 346 5.96 18.38 3.41
N TYR A 347 5.06 18.26 2.45
CA TYR A 347 4.04 17.22 2.43
C TYR A 347 4.63 15.84 2.11
N GLY A 348 5.61 15.78 1.19
CA GLY A 348 6.28 14.55 0.82
C GLY A 348 7.09 13.95 1.97
N LEU A 349 7.86 14.77 2.72
CA LEU A 349 8.60 14.30 3.90
C LEU A 349 7.69 13.64 4.95
N ASP A 350 6.43 14.01 4.97
CA ASP A 350 5.44 13.51 5.92
C ASP A 350 4.51 12.42 5.36
N TRP A 351 4.56 12.08 4.07
CA TRP A 351 3.56 11.23 3.41
C TRP A 351 3.30 9.91 4.15
N ILE A 352 4.34 9.10 4.41
CA ILE A 352 4.28 7.83 5.16
C ILE A 352 5.01 7.92 6.52
N ALA A 353 5.60 9.06 6.87
CA ALA A 353 6.38 9.24 8.09
C ALA A 353 5.60 8.94 9.39
N THR A 354 4.27 8.93 9.35
CA THR A 354 3.39 8.57 10.48
C THR A 354 3.35 7.06 10.77
N VAL A 355 3.82 6.20 9.85
CA VAL A 355 3.76 4.74 9.98
C VAL A 355 4.65 4.18 11.09
N PRO A 356 5.97 4.50 11.16
CA PRO A 356 6.84 3.98 12.22
C PRO A 356 6.36 4.30 13.64
N PRO A 357 6.02 5.56 14.00
CA PRO A 357 5.57 5.86 15.34
C PRO A 357 4.20 5.25 15.67
N THR A 358 3.30 5.12 14.68
CA THR A 358 2.00 4.45 14.89
C THR A 358 2.17 2.97 15.18
N LEU A 359 3.05 2.27 14.44
CA LEU A 359 3.36 0.86 14.67
C LEU A 359 3.99 0.66 16.04
N ARG A 360 4.93 1.53 16.44
CA ARG A 360 5.55 1.48 17.77
C ARG A 360 4.52 1.62 18.89
N LEU A 361 3.63 2.63 18.79
CA LEU A 361 2.55 2.81 19.77
C LEU A 361 1.58 1.63 19.83
N ALA A 362 1.29 1.00 18.68
CA ALA A 362 0.48 -0.21 18.65
C ALA A 362 1.18 -1.37 19.35
N ASN A 363 2.49 -1.56 19.16
CA ASN A 363 3.26 -2.59 19.86
C ASN A 363 3.37 -2.32 21.36
N GLU A 364 3.61 -1.07 21.77
CA GLU A 364 3.64 -0.66 23.19
C GLU A 364 2.30 -0.89 23.87
N ALA A 365 1.17 -0.62 23.20
CA ALA A 365 -0.16 -0.76 23.78
C ALA A 365 -0.67 -2.20 23.80
N PHE A 366 -0.39 -3.00 22.77
CA PHE A 366 -1.02 -4.32 22.55
C PHE A 366 -0.04 -5.49 22.62
N GLY A 367 1.25 -5.21 22.87
CA GLY A 367 2.33 -6.19 22.95
C GLY A 367 2.82 -6.68 21.57
N ASP A 368 4.03 -7.24 21.53
CA ASP A 368 4.72 -7.63 20.29
C ASP A 368 3.96 -8.68 19.46
N ARG A 369 3.12 -9.50 20.09
CA ARG A 369 2.36 -10.55 19.40
C ARG A 369 1.06 -10.04 18.78
N SER A 370 0.30 -9.20 19.50
CA SER A 370 -0.99 -8.67 19.05
C SER A 370 -0.87 -7.33 18.35
N GLY A 371 0.16 -6.53 18.64
CA GLY A 371 0.40 -5.20 18.07
C GLY A 371 0.41 -5.18 16.55
N PRO A 372 1.11 -6.08 15.85
CA PRO A 372 1.08 -6.14 14.39
C PRO A 372 -0.31 -6.44 13.81
N ILE A 373 -1.10 -7.28 14.48
CA ILE A 373 -2.49 -7.59 14.06
C ILE A 373 -3.37 -6.36 14.23
N VAL A 374 -3.26 -5.68 15.39
CA VAL A 374 -4.01 -4.43 15.66
C VAL A 374 -3.60 -3.34 14.69
N PHE A 375 -2.30 -3.22 14.39
CA PHE A 375 -1.81 -2.28 13.38
C PHE A 375 -2.40 -2.57 11.99
N GLY A 376 -2.57 -3.83 11.61
CA GLY A 376 -3.29 -4.20 10.38
C GLY A 376 -4.72 -3.63 10.32
N TRP A 377 -5.44 -3.62 11.43
CA TRP A 377 -6.77 -3.00 11.52
C TRP A 377 -6.73 -1.47 11.51
N ILE A 378 -5.69 -0.87 12.09
CA ILE A 378 -5.44 0.57 12.00
C ILE A 378 -5.16 0.96 10.53
N VAL A 379 -4.40 0.15 9.79
CA VAL A 379 -4.20 0.32 8.34
C VAL A 379 -5.50 0.18 7.55
N ALA A 380 -6.41 -0.72 7.94
CA ALA A 380 -7.75 -0.76 7.35
C ALA A 380 -8.51 0.56 7.58
N GLY A 381 -8.37 1.17 8.75
CA GLY A 381 -8.89 2.52 9.04
C GLY A 381 -8.33 3.59 8.11
N HIS A 382 -7.04 3.53 7.80
CA HIS A 382 -6.40 4.40 6.81
C HIS A 382 -7.05 4.27 5.42
N GLN A 383 -7.34 3.05 4.96
CA GLN A 383 -7.97 2.84 3.66
C GLN A 383 -9.44 3.32 3.63
N ILE A 384 -10.16 3.17 4.76
CA ILE A 384 -11.50 3.73 4.91
C ILE A 384 -11.43 5.27 4.82
N GLY A 385 -10.47 5.89 5.51
CA GLY A 385 -10.23 7.34 5.44
C GLY A 385 -9.91 7.81 4.02
N ALA A 386 -9.02 7.08 3.33
CA ALA A 386 -8.65 7.38 1.95
C ALA A 386 -9.84 7.25 0.98
N ALA A 387 -10.63 6.20 1.09
CA ALA A 387 -11.84 6.02 0.28
C ALA A 387 -12.87 7.13 0.53
N THR A 388 -13.07 7.50 1.80
CA THR A 388 -13.96 8.60 2.18
C THR A 388 -13.52 9.92 1.56
N ALA A 389 -12.21 10.24 1.63
CA ALA A 389 -11.70 11.50 1.09
C ALA A 389 -11.69 11.53 -0.44
N ALA A 390 -11.46 10.40 -1.10
CA ALA A 390 -11.58 10.32 -2.56
C ALA A 390 -12.99 10.70 -3.02
N ALA A 391 -14.03 10.13 -2.40
CA ALA A 391 -15.43 10.51 -2.69
C ALA A 391 -15.75 11.94 -2.26
N PHE A 392 -15.31 12.35 -1.06
CA PHE A 392 -15.53 13.66 -0.49
C PHE A 392 -14.93 14.78 -1.34
N GLY A 393 -13.69 14.64 -1.81
CA GLY A 393 -13.00 15.63 -2.64
C GLY A 393 -13.75 15.89 -3.95
N GLY A 394 -14.20 14.83 -4.64
CA GLY A 394 -15.01 14.94 -5.84
C GLY A 394 -16.35 15.61 -5.59
N THR A 395 -17.05 15.23 -4.51
CA THR A 395 -18.32 15.84 -4.12
C THR A 395 -18.17 17.31 -3.80
N MET A 396 -17.14 17.71 -3.04
CA MET A 396 -16.88 19.12 -2.72
C MET A 396 -16.57 19.93 -3.98
N ARG A 397 -15.79 19.36 -4.91
CA ARG A 397 -15.52 20.01 -6.21
C ARG A 397 -16.80 20.29 -7.00
N GLU A 398 -17.72 19.32 -7.04
CA GLU A 398 -19.00 19.47 -7.74
C GLU A 398 -19.92 20.51 -7.08
N LEU A 399 -19.95 20.54 -5.73
CA LEU A 399 -20.83 21.46 -4.98
C LEU A 399 -20.30 22.89 -4.92
N GLN A 400 -18.98 23.07 -4.79
CA GLN A 400 -18.34 24.38 -4.57
C GLN A 400 -17.70 24.96 -5.84
N GLY A 401 -17.57 24.17 -6.91
CA GLY A 401 -16.86 24.58 -8.11
C GLY A 401 -15.32 24.57 -7.99
N ASN A 402 -14.77 24.29 -6.80
CA ASN A 402 -13.33 24.22 -6.54
C ASN A 402 -13.00 23.19 -5.43
N TYR A 403 -11.71 23.00 -5.14
CA TYR A 403 -11.22 22.08 -4.10
C TYR A 403 -10.86 22.76 -2.77
N GLU A 404 -10.95 24.08 -2.67
CA GLU A 404 -10.45 24.84 -1.52
C GLU A 404 -11.00 24.34 -0.20
N LEU A 405 -12.34 24.19 -0.10
CA LEU A 405 -12.99 23.72 1.12
C LEU A 405 -12.57 22.27 1.48
N ALA A 406 -12.36 21.41 0.48
CA ALA A 406 -11.92 20.05 0.72
C ALA A 406 -10.51 20.00 1.36
N PHE A 407 -9.59 20.81 0.85
CA PHE A 407 -8.22 20.91 1.39
C PHE A 407 -8.20 21.59 2.77
N LEU A 408 -9.03 22.62 3.00
CA LEU A 408 -9.17 23.24 4.32
C LEU A 408 -9.68 22.27 5.38
N ILE A 409 -10.77 21.52 5.09
CA ILE A 409 -11.31 20.52 6.00
C ILE A 409 -10.27 19.44 6.27
N ALA A 410 -9.56 18.96 5.26
CA ALA A 410 -8.50 17.99 5.41
C ALA A 410 -7.34 18.50 6.29
N GLY A 411 -6.95 19.77 6.10
CA GLY A 411 -5.94 20.41 6.93
C GLY A 411 -6.36 20.54 8.39
N MET A 412 -7.60 20.97 8.64
CA MET A 412 -8.16 21.07 9.98
C MET A 412 -8.28 19.70 10.67
N THR A 413 -8.70 18.65 9.94
CA THR A 413 -8.75 17.29 10.49
C THR A 413 -7.35 16.74 10.81
N ALA A 414 -6.32 17.10 10.02
CA ALA A 414 -4.94 16.74 10.33
C ALA A 414 -4.43 17.47 11.60
N ILE A 415 -4.75 18.74 11.79
CA ILE A 415 -4.43 19.46 13.05
C ILE A 415 -5.16 18.83 14.24
N ALA A 416 -6.42 18.43 14.08
CA ALA A 416 -7.15 17.70 15.12
C ALA A 416 -6.47 16.35 15.42
N ALA A 417 -6.00 15.61 14.40
CA ALA A 417 -5.23 14.39 14.59
C ALA A 417 -3.90 14.62 15.33
N ALA A 418 -3.23 15.77 15.09
CA ALA A 418 -2.05 16.16 15.85
C ALA A 418 -2.37 16.30 17.37
N CYS A 419 -3.48 16.93 17.71
CA CYS A 419 -3.93 17.03 19.11
C CYS A 419 -4.30 15.66 19.68
N ILE A 420 -5.03 14.83 18.92
CA ILE A 420 -5.44 13.48 19.35
C ILE A 420 -4.21 12.61 19.61
N SER A 421 -3.15 12.70 18.79
CA SER A 421 -1.94 11.90 18.96
C SER A 421 -1.25 12.12 20.31
N LEU A 422 -1.34 13.34 20.87
CA LEU A 422 -0.79 13.67 22.19
C LEU A 422 -1.60 13.07 23.35
N LEU A 423 -2.85 12.69 23.11
CA LEU A 423 -3.72 12.04 24.10
C LEU A 423 -3.50 10.52 24.18
N ILE A 424 -2.72 9.94 23.26
CA ILE A 424 -2.43 8.51 23.27
C ILE A 424 -1.60 8.19 24.51
N ASN A 425 -2.09 7.27 25.35
CA ASN A 425 -1.37 6.86 26.55
C ASN A 425 -1.12 5.34 26.51
N THR A 426 0.15 4.95 26.37
CA THR A 426 0.61 3.56 26.34
C THR A 426 1.26 3.11 27.66
N SER A 427 1.23 3.94 28.70
CA SER A 427 1.87 3.63 30.00
C SER A 427 1.31 2.39 30.71
N LYS A 428 0.07 1.99 30.36
CA LYS A 428 -0.52 0.72 30.79
C LYS A 428 -0.81 -0.11 29.55
N PRO A 429 -0.26 -1.34 29.45
CA PRO A 429 -0.61 -2.25 28.36
C PRO A 429 -2.13 -2.43 28.29
N ALA A 430 -2.70 -2.31 27.11
CA ALA A 430 -4.14 -2.50 26.90
C ALA A 430 -4.52 -3.98 26.96
N PHE A 431 -3.55 -4.87 26.74
CA PHE A 431 -3.70 -6.32 26.93
C PHE A 431 -2.76 -6.78 28.06
N GLU A 432 -3.28 -7.62 28.96
CA GLU A 432 -2.42 -8.33 29.87
C GLU A 432 -1.48 -9.25 29.10
N PRO A 433 -0.18 -9.33 29.48
CA PRO A 433 0.73 -10.26 28.85
C PRO A 433 0.17 -11.67 28.97
N GLU A 434 -0.06 -12.33 27.82
CA GLU A 434 -0.45 -13.75 27.84
C GLU A 434 0.64 -14.56 28.57
N PRO A 435 0.28 -15.48 29.48
CA PRO A 435 1.25 -16.33 30.15
C PRO A 435 2.11 -17.01 29.06
N GLN A 436 3.42 -16.88 29.19
CA GLN A 436 4.34 -17.65 28.37
C GLN A 436 4.01 -19.12 28.59
N ALA A 437 3.55 -19.79 27.52
CA ALA A 437 3.42 -21.24 27.55
C ALA A 437 4.81 -21.83 27.83
N ALA A 438 4.93 -22.44 29.02
CA ALA A 438 6.13 -23.10 29.52
C ALA A 438 6.48 -24.32 28.64
#